data_e465cabad746a6ab1654679ea9275eaa
#
_entry.id   e465cabad746a6ab1654679ea9275eaa
#
_cell.length_a   1.000
_cell.length_b   1.000
_cell.length_c   1.000
_cell.angle_alpha   90.00
_cell.angle_beta   90.00
_cell.angle_gamma   90.00
#
_symmetry.space_group_name_H-M   'P 1'
#
loop_
_entity.id
_entity.type
_entity.pdbx_description
1 polymer ?
#
loop_
_entity_poly.entity_id
_entity_poly.type
_entity_poly.pdbx_seq_one_letter_code
_entity_poly.pdbx_strand_id
1 'polypeptide(L)'
;ARPLTCPEQATGSYYSPRKQGSGLVNAHAATTSSVYPTVKGAPEPSRPKADLGDGTDGWHFDVVLHNLSDAPATYELSSQALSEIVDGGFFTEHSSDWRGRGVDIAFSGAASSAGEGASVTVPAKGEVTVGVDVTPGAEFAQYVADNAPSGTFLDGFVRFASRTDGQPDLSVHFLGFY
;
A
#
# COMPACT_ATOMS: atom_id res chain seq x y z
N ALA A 1 -0.56 5.74 10.77
CA ALA A 1 -2.03 5.67 10.64
C ALA A 1 -2.48 4.21 10.45
N ARG A 2 -3.71 3.88 10.84
CA ARG A 2 -4.30 2.56 10.65
C ARG A 2 -5.42 2.67 9.61
N PRO A 3 -5.35 1.97 8.46
CA PRO A 3 -6.42 1.96 7.49
C PRO A 3 -7.73 1.41 8.09
N LEU A 4 -8.85 1.99 7.67
CA LEU A 4 -10.17 1.55 8.08
C LEU A 4 -10.68 0.43 7.17
N THR A 5 -11.20 -0.63 7.77
CA THR A 5 -11.87 -1.71 7.05
C THR A 5 -13.31 -1.31 6.71
N CYS A 6 -13.81 -1.82 5.60
CA CYS A 6 -15.22 -1.70 5.22
C CYS A 6 -16.03 -2.79 5.96
N PRO A 7 -16.81 -2.44 7.00
CA PRO A 7 -17.49 -3.45 7.83
C PRO A 7 -18.62 -4.18 7.10
N GLU A 8 -19.13 -3.61 6.02
CA GLU A 8 -20.24 -4.18 5.25
C GLU A 8 -19.79 -5.19 4.18
N GLN A 9 -18.47 -5.31 3.97
CA GLN A 9 -17.91 -6.30 3.07
C GLN A 9 -17.45 -7.53 3.85
N ALA A 10 -18.02 -8.69 3.53
CA ALA A 10 -17.64 -9.98 4.11
C ALA A 10 -16.16 -10.36 3.89
N THR A 11 -15.46 -9.64 3.01
CA THR A 11 -14.06 -9.88 2.65
C THR A 11 -13.04 -9.16 3.53
N GLY A 12 -13.47 -8.29 4.46
CA GLY A 12 -12.56 -7.51 5.30
C GLY A 12 -11.69 -6.50 4.52
N SER A 13 -12.13 -6.12 3.33
CA SER A 13 -11.44 -5.12 2.50
C SER A 13 -11.40 -3.75 3.18
N TYR A 14 -10.36 -2.96 2.89
CA TYR A 14 -10.29 -1.57 3.35
C TYR A 14 -11.09 -0.63 2.44
N TYR A 15 -11.49 0.50 2.97
CA TYR A 15 -11.89 1.61 2.11
C TYR A 15 -10.69 2.10 1.29
N SER A 16 -10.97 2.57 0.08
CA SER A 16 -9.96 3.18 -0.80
C SER A 16 -9.19 4.31 -0.09
N PRO A 17 -7.85 4.41 -0.29
CA PRO A 17 -7.07 5.56 0.16
C PRO A 17 -7.63 6.90 -0.27
N ARG A 18 -8.33 6.99 -1.39
CA ARG A 18 -9.00 8.22 -1.86
C ARG A 18 -10.10 8.69 -0.92
N LYS A 19 -10.68 7.79 -0.14
CA LYS A 19 -11.77 8.08 0.83
C LYS A 19 -11.26 8.30 2.24
N GLN A 20 -10.18 7.61 2.63
CA GLN A 20 -9.68 7.62 4.00
C GLN A 20 -8.24 8.13 4.17
N GLY A 21 -7.52 8.41 3.06
CA GLY A 21 -6.09 8.68 3.12
C GLY A 21 -5.35 7.47 3.70
N SER A 22 -4.44 7.71 4.64
CA SER A 22 -3.73 6.64 5.35
C SER A 22 -4.53 6.01 6.50
N GLY A 23 -5.78 6.47 6.75
CA GLY A 23 -6.65 5.98 7.82
C GLY A 23 -6.58 6.80 9.11
N LEU A 24 -7.00 6.20 10.22
CA LEU A 24 -7.05 6.88 11.52
C LEU A 24 -5.66 7.24 12.04
N VAL A 25 -5.53 8.48 12.49
CA VAL A 25 -4.32 8.97 13.17
C VAL A 25 -4.17 8.30 14.52
N ASN A 26 -2.95 7.80 14.78
CA ASN A 26 -2.54 7.33 16.10
C ASN A 26 -1.44 8.26 16.62
N ALA A 27 -1.82 9.20 17.48
CA ALA A 27 -0.91 10.20 18.01
C ALA A 27 0.22 9.58 18.86
N HIS A 28 -0.08 8.53 19.63
CA HIS A 28 0.94 7.81 20.40
C HIS A 28 1.98 7.17 19.46
N ALA A 29 1.52 6.42 18.46
CA ALA A 29 2.42 5.82 17.47
C ALA A 29 3.24 6.87 16.71
N ALA A 30 2.65 8.02 16.38
CA ALA A 30 3.35 9.10 15.68
C ALA A 30 4.48 9.73 16.51
N THR A 31 4.33 9.78 17.83
CA THR A 31 5.33 10.35 18.74
C THR A 31 6.37 9.36 19.26
N THR A 32 6.08 8.06 19.19
CA THR A 32 6.98 6.99 19.67
C THR A 32 7.71 6.25 18.56
N SER A 33 7.29 6.41 17.30
CA SER A 33 7.94 5.75 16.16
C SER A 33 9.34 6.32 15.94
N SER A 34 10.34 5.47 15.93
CA SER A 34 11.68 5.83 15.49
C SER A 34 11.93 5.46 14.02
N VAL A 35 10.98 4.75 13.38
CA VAL A 35 11.05 4.42 11.96
C VAL A 35 9.91 5.13 11.24
N TYR A 36 10.24 5.73 10.09
CA TYR A 36 9.25 6.37 9.23
C TYR A 36 9.51 6.06 7.75
N PRO A 37 8.43 5.94 6.93
CA PRO A 37 8.57 5.72 5.52
C PRO A 37 8.62 7.04 4.75
N THR A 38 9.30 7.04 3.61
CA THR A 38 9.16 8.03 2.53
C THR A 38 8.95 7.30 1.21
N VAL A 39 8.42 7.98 0.20
CA VAL A 39 8.35 7.46 -1.17
C VAL A 39 9.38 8.21 -2.01
N LYS A 40 10.27 7.47 -2.68
CA LYS A 40 11.34 8.05 -3.48
C LYS A 40 10.74 8.83 -4.66
N GLY A 41 11.20 10.05 -4.84
CA GLY A 41 10.69 10.93 -5.88
C GLY A 41 9.34 11.60 -5.58
N ALA A 42 8.71 11.35 -4.42
CA ALA A 42 7.52 12.05 -4.03
C ALA A 42 7.79 13.57 -3.86
N PRO A 43 6.89 14.45 -4.33
CA PRO A 43 7.08 15.89 -4.22
C PRO A 43 7.22 16.39 -2.79
N GLU A 44 6.57 15.71 -1.85
CA GLU A 44 6.62 16.00 -0.42
C GLU A 44 6.99 14.74 0.38
N PRO A 45 8.25 14.60 0.81
CA PRO A 45 8.68 13.46 1.62
C PRO A 45 7.94 13.31 2.96
N SER A 46 7.42 14.41 3.51
CA SER A 46 6.60 14.40 4.74
C SER A 46 5.22 13.75 4.57
N ARG A 47 4.79 13.51 3.34
CA ARG A 47 3.53 12.86 2.99
C ARG A 47 3.80 11.61 2.16
N PRO A 48 4.14 10.48 2.79
CA PRO A 48 4.52 9.28 2.08
C PRO A 48 3.32 8.65 1.38
N LYS A 49 3.11 9.03 0.13
CA LYS A 49 2.14 8.46 -0.80
C LYS A 49 2.82 8.24 -2.15
N ALA A 50 2.47 7.15 -2.83
CA ALA A 50 2.89 6.91 -4.20
C ALA A 50 1.76 7.32 -5.14
N ASP A 51 1.96 8.41 -5.87
CA ASP A 51 1.07 8.87 -6.93
C ASP A 51 1.63 8.35 -8.25
N LEU A 52 0.96 7.33 -8.80
CA LEU A 52 1.51 6.50 -9.87
C LEU A 52 1.10 7.00 -11.27
N GLY A 53 0.16 7.96 -11.32
CA GLY A 53 -0.38 8.44 -12.59
C GLY A 53 -1.24 7.40 -13.31
N ASP A 54 -1.35 7.57 -14.63
CA ASP A 54 -2.15 6.73 -15.51
C ASP A 54 -1.29 5.61 -16.12
N GLY A 55 -1.86 4.43 -16.32
CA GLY A 55 -1.18 3.33 -16.99
C GLY A 55 -1.93 2.01 -16.91
N THR A 56 -1.66 1.12 -17.88
CA THR A 56 -2.23 -0.24 -17.96
C THR A 56 -1.19 -1.34 -17.81
N ASP A 57 0.09 -1.01 -17.97
CA ASP A 57 1.18 -1.98 -17.95
C ASP A 57 1.73 -2.24 -16.54
N GLY A 58 1.15 -1.55 -15.54
CA GLY A 58 1.59 -1.61 -14.16
C GLY A 58 2.50 -0.46 -13.76
N TRP A 59 2.88 -0.46 -12.48
CA TRP A 59 3.64 0.63 -11.88
C TRP A 59 4.72 0.09 -10.94
N HIS A 60 5.78 0.85 -10.82
CA HIS A 60 6.84 0.64 -9.84
C HIS A 60 7.03 1.88 -8.98
N PHE A 61 7.23 1.67 -7.67
CA PHE A 61 7.67 2.74 -6.76
C PHE A 61 8.55 2.18 -5.64
N ASP A 62 9.41 3.04 -5.11
CA ASP A 62 10.30 2.71 -4.02
C ASP A 62 9.82 3.33 -2.71
N VAL A 63 9.72 2.51 -1.66
CA VAL A 63 9.52 2.97 -0.27
C VAL A 63 10.86 2.91 0.45
N VAL A 64 11.27 4.04 0.99
CA VAL A 64 12.47 4.13 1.84
C VAL A 64 12.04 4.18 3.30
N LEU A 65 12.53 3.23 4.09
CA LEU A 65 12.34 3.19 5.55
C LEU A 65 13.58 3.77 6.21
N HIS A 66 13.39 4.80 7.01
CA HIS A 66 14.44 5.48 7.77
C HIS A 66 14.33 5.13 9.25
N ASN A 67 15.44 4.75 9.90
CA ASN A 67 15.48 4.41 11.31
C ASN A 67 16.33 5.41 12.09
N LEU A 68 15.72 6.14 13.01
CA LEU A 68 16.38 7.12 13.87
C LEU A 68 16.89 6.53 15.19
N SER A 69 16.61 5.25 15.48
CA SER A 69 17.04 4.60 16.72
C SER A 69 18.43 3.98 16.61
N ASP A 70 19.02 3.68 17.77
CA ASP A 70 20.30 2.99 17.87
C ASP A 70 20.20 1.45 17.78
N ALA A 71 18.98 0.93 17.53
CA ALA A 71 18.71 -0.48 17.36
C ALA A 71 18.03 -0.75 16.01
N PRO A 72 18.26 -1.92 15.38
CA PRO A 72 17.55 -2.28 14.16
C PRO A 72 16.05 -2.51 14.42
N ALA A 73 15.22 -2.30 13.40
CA ALA A 73 13.79 -2.57 13.46
C ALA A 73 13.37 -3.48 12.29
N THR A 74 12.58 -4.51 12.58
CA THR A 74 12.12 -5.48 11.58
C THR A 74 10.62 -5.39 11.39
N TYR A 75 10.19 -5.45 10.14
CA TYR A 75 8.80 -5.38 9.71
C TYR A 75 8.47 -6.55 8.79
N GLU A 76 7.24 -7.02 8.85
CA GLU A 76 6.65 -7.93 7.88
C GLU A 76 5.79 -7.15 6.90
N LEU A 77 5.91 -7.46 5.62
CA LEU A 77 5.26 -6.77 4.52
C LEU A 77 3.95 -7.46 4.15
N SER A 78 2.93 -6.65 3.92
CA SER A 78 1.68 -7.05 3.29
C SER A 78 1.14 -5.93 2.42
N SER A 79 0.24 -6.26 1.50
CA SER A 79 -0.31 -5.28 0.57
C SER A 79 -1.77 -5.55 0.24
N GLN A 80 -2.44 -4.54 -0.27
CA GLN A 80 -3.77 -4.64 -0.88
C GLN A 80 -3.81 -3.82 -2.15
N ALA A 81 -4.53 -4.32 -3.16
CA ALA A 81 -4.82 -3.64 -4.40
C ALA A 81 -6.35 -3.45 -4.50
N LEU A 82 -6.81 -2.23 -4.36
CA LEU A 82 -8.21 -1.91 -4.21
C LEU A 82 -8.74 -1.20 -5.47
N SER A 83 -9.93 -1.61 -5.91
CA SER A 83 -10.72 -0.85 -6.88
C SER A 83 -12.17 -0.78 -6.42
N GLU A 84 -12.85 0.31 -6.74
CA GLU A 84 -14.26 0.47 -6.40
C GLU A 84 -15.12 -0.59 -7.10
N ILE A 85 -16.13 -1.06 -6.38
CA ILE A 85 -17.12 -1.99 -6.94
C ILE A 85 -18.08 -1.19 -7.81
N VAL A 86 -18.36 -1.70 -9.01
CA VAL A 86 -19.42 -1.18 -9.88
C VAL A 86 -20.68 -2.02 -9.66
N ASP A 87 -21.79 -1.37 -9.34
CA ASP A 87 -23.10 -2.00 -9.20
C ASP A 87 -24.14 -1.18 -9.96
N GLY A 88 -24.93 -1.86 -10.80
CA GLY A 88 -25.92 -1.19 -11.65
C GLY A 88 -25.37 -0.10 -12.58
N GLY A 89 -24.09 -0.18 -12.96
CA GLY A 89 -23.40 0.80 -13.79
C GLY A 89 -22.85 2.02 -13.04
N PHE A 90 -22.89 2.02 -11.71
CA PHE A 90 -22.38 3.09 -10.87
C PHE A 90 -21.26 2.61 -9.95
N PHE A 91 -20.26 3.45 -9.74
CA PHE A 91 -19.26 3.20 -8.72
C PHE A 91 -19.88 3.33 -7.33
N THR A 92 -19.64 2.31 -6.51
CA THR A 92 -20.07 2.31 -5.10
C THR A 92 -18.97 2.90 -4.21
N GLU A 93 -19.28 3.12 -2.95
CA GLU A 93 -18.26 3.53 -1.97
C GLU A 93 -17.42 2.34 -1.45
N HIS A 94 -17.82 1.11 -1.77
CA HIS A 94 -17.11 -0.10 -1.38
C HIS A 94 -15.99 -0.43 -2.36
N SER A 95 -14.93 -1.04 -1.85
CA SER A 95 -13.79 -1.47 -2.65
C SER A 95 -13.63 -2.98 -2.61
N SER A 96 -13.21 -3.56 -3.71
CA SER A 96 -12.81 -4.96 -3.82
C SER A 96 -11.29 -5.05 -3.78
N ASP A 97 -10.75 -6.02 -3.06
CA ASP A 97 -9.32 -6.32 -3.08
C ASP A 97 -9.03 -7.27 -4.25
N TRP A 98 -8.21 -6.79 -5.17
CA TRP A 98 -7.79 -7.50 -6.38
C TRP A 98 -6.45 -8.20 -6.24
N ARG A 99 -5.78 -8.02 -5.10
CA ARG A 99 -4.50 -8.67 -4.88
C ARG A 99 -4.62 -10.19 -4.92
N GLY A 100 -3.75 -10.84 -5.72
CA GLY A 100 -3.75 -12.29 -5.91
C GLY A 100 -4.97 -12.86 -6.67
N ARG A 101 -5.85 -12.00 -7.17
CA ARG A 101 -7.03 -12.36 -7.97
C ARG A 101 -7.02 -11.77 -9.37
N GLY A 102 -6.32 -10.72 -9.59
CA GLY A 102 -6.25 -10.03 -10.88
C GLY A 102 -5.25 -8.89 -10.86
N VAL A 103 -4.62 -8.64 -9.72
CA VAL A 103 -3.50 -7.71 -9.55
C VAL A 103 -2.42 -8.38 -8.72
N ASP A 104 -1.22 -8.39 -9.23
CA ASP A 104 -0.05 -8.85 -8.50
C ASP A 104 0.66 -7.67 -7.85
N ILE A 105 1.13 -7.86 -6.60
CA ILE A 105 2.04 -6.93 -5.94
C ILE A 105 3.27 -7.72 -5.49
N ALA A 106 4.42 -7.33 -6.04
CA ALA A 106 5.70 -7.93 -5.72
C ALA A 106 6.62 -6.94 -5.00
N PHE A 107 7.40 -7.48 -4.05
CA PHE A 107 8.41 -6.72 -3.31
C PHE A 107 9.81 -7.05 -3.80
N SER A 108 10.71 -6.07 -3.75
CA SER A 108 12.11 -6.20 -4.16
C SER A 108 13.04 -5.37 -3.27
N GLY A 109 14.31 -5.30 -3.62
CA GLY A 109 15.30 -4.52 -2.88
C GLY A 109 15.64 -5.16 -1.53
N ALA A 110 15.40 -4.46 -0.41
CA ALA A 110 15.70 -4.95 0.93
C ALA A 110 14.67 -5.96 1.49
N ALA A 111 13.59 -6.24 0.76
CA ALA A 111 12.63 -7.27 1.16
C ALA A 111 13.26 -8.67 1.06
N SER A 112 12.96 -9.54 2.03
CA SER A 112 13.53 -10.90 2.10
C SER A 112 13.01 -11.84 1.00
N SER A 113 11.86 -11.50 0.41
CA SER A 113 11.24 -12.22 -0.71
C SER A 113 10.29 -11.27 -1.48
N ALA A 114 9.79 -11.71 -2.63
CA ALA A 114 8.87 -10.91 -3.44
C ALA A 114 7.41 -10.98 -2.98
N GLY A 115 7.03 -11.92 -2.12
CA GLY A 115 5.65 -12.20 -1.76
C GLY A 115 5.20 -11.60 -0.43
N GLU A 116 3.93 -11.87 -0.10
CA GLU A 116 3.35 -11.59 1.21
C GLU A 116 4.13 -12.29 2.32
N GLY A 117 4.20 -11.64 3.49
CA GLY A 117 4.99 -12.14 4.60
C GLY A 117 6.50 -11.96 4.43
N ALA A 118 6.95 -11.31 3.34
CA ALA A 118 8.32 -10.85 3.24
C ALA A 118 8.69 -9.99 4.42
N SER A 119 9.94 -10.05 4.88
CA SER A 119 10.43 -9.21 5.96
C SER A 119 11.46 -8.21 5.47
N VAL A 120 11.55 -7.08 6.15
CA VAL A 120 12.60 -6.08 5.96
C VAL A 120 13.16 -5.66 7.30
N THR A 121 14.47 -5.58 7.40
CA THR A 121 15.15 -5.07 8.61
C THR A 121 15.85 -3.76 8.30
N VAL A 122 15.45 -2.70 9.01
CA VAL A 122 16.02 -1.37 8.89
C VAL A 122 17.14 -1.25 9.92
N PRO A 123 18.41 -1.07 9.52
CA PRO A 123 19.54 -1.00 10.47
C PRO A 123 19.42 0.22 11.38
N ALA A 124 20.12 0.16 12.52
CA ALA A 124 20.24 1.29 13.43
C ALA A 124 20.82 2.52 12.71
N LYS A 125 20.22 3.70 12.90
CA LYS A 125 20.64 4.98 12.29
C LYS A 125 20.78 4.91 10.76
N GLY A 126 20.08 3.97 10.11
CA GLY A 126 20.21 3.72 8.70
C GLY A 126 18.88 3.74 7.96
N GLU A 127 18.96 3.42 6.70
CA GLU A 127 17.79 3.33 5.83
C GLU A 127 17.89 2.10 4.92
N VAL A 128 16.75 1.66 4.42
CA VAL A 128 16.63 0.62 3.40
C VAL A 128 15.53 0.95 2.42
N THR A 129 15.69 0.47 1.21
CA THR A 129 14.68 0.65 0.14
C THR A 129 13.98 -0.67 -0.15
N VAL A 130 12.66 -0.61 -0.18
CA VAL A 130 11.77 -1.68 -0.64
C VAL A 130 11.12 -1.22 -1.94
N GLY A 131 11.42 -1.91 -3.04
CA GLY A 131 10.74 -1.73 -4.31
C GLY A 131 9.38 -2.41 -4.28
N VAL A 132 8.39 -1.80 -4.89
CA VAL A 132 7.01 -2.30 -4.98
C VAL A 132 6.58 -2.26 -6.44
N ASP A 133 6.30 -3.42 -7.00
CA ASP A 133 5.76 -3.58 -8.35
C ASP A 133 4.27 -3.92 -8.26
N VAL A 134 3.42 -3.12 -8.88
CA VAL A 134 1.97 -3.34 -8.98
C VAL A 134 1.65 -3.70 -10.42
N THR A 135 1.23 -4.93 -10.66
CA THR A 135 1.01 -5.45 -12.02
C THR A 135 -0.44 -5.89 -12.20
N PRO A 136 -1.27 -5.10 -12.90
CA PRO A 136 -2.61 -5.52 -13.30
C PRO A 136 -2.53 -6.69 -14.28
N GLY A 137 -3.35 -7.72 -14.04
CA GLY A 137 -3.45 -8.90 -14.88
C GLY A 137 -4.72 -8.94 -15.71
N ALA A 138 -4.87 -9.98 -16.53
CA ALA A 138 -5.97 -10.11 -17.49
C ALA A 138 -7.36 -10.12 -16.84
N GLU A 139 -7.50 -10.70 -15.63
CA GLU A 139 -8.79 -10.72 -14.93
C GLU A 139 -9.25 -9.31 -14.52
N PHE A 140 -8.30 -8.48 -14.01
CA PHE A 140 -8.60 -7.09 -13.67
C PHE A 140 -8.89 -6.26 -14.94
N ALA A 141 -8.09 -6.43 -15.99
CA ALA A 141 -8.31 -5.77 -17.28
C ALA A 141 -9.69 -6.08 -17.85
N GLN A 142 -10.13 -7.34 -17.79
CA GLN A 142 -11.46 -7.74 -18.25
C GLN A 142 -12.56 -7.11 -17.39
N TYR A 143 -12.39 -7.10 -16.07
CA TYR A 143 -13.35 -6.44 -15.18
C TYR A 143 -13.51 -4.95 -15.52
N VAL A 144 -12.42 -4.25 -15.78
CA VAL A 144 -12.47 -2.83 -16.14
C VAL A 144 -13.17 -2.65 -17.49
N ALA A 145 -12.83 -3.46 -18.49
CA ALA A 145 -13.46 -3.40 -19.81
C ALA A 145 -14.98 -3.59 -19.75
N ASP A 146 -15.44 -4.49 -18.89
CA ASP A 146 -16.88 -4.83 -18.77
C ASP A 146 -17.65 -3.82 -17.91
N ASN A 147 -17.05 -3.22 -16.90
CA ASN A 147 -17.75 -2.44 -15.87
C ASN A 147 -17.35 -0.96 -15.82
N ALA A 148 -16.17 -0.60 -16.27
CA ALA A 148 -15.62 0.75 -16.22
C ALA A 148 -14.81 1.09 -17.47
N PRO A 149 -15.42 1.10 -18.67
CA PRO A 149 -14.69 1.24 -19.95
C PRO A 149 -13.99 2.59 -20.10
N SER A 150 -14.27 3.57 -19.26
CA SER A 150 -13.58 4.86 -19.19
C SER A 150 -12.38 4.85 -18.21
N GLY A 151 -12.06 3.67 -17.65
CA GLY A 151 -11.02 3.50 -16.65
C GLY A 151 -11.55 3.51 -15.22
N THR A 152 -10.70 3.07 -14.30
CA THR A 152 -10.97 3.07 -12.86
C THR A 152 -9.70 3.30 -12.07
N PHE A 153 -9.83 3.71 -10.83
CA PHE A 153 -8.69 3.79 -9.94
C PHE A 153 -8.29 2.39 -9.43
N LEU A 154 -6.99 2.14 -9.48
CA LEU A 154 -6.35 1.05 -8.76
C LEU A 154 -5.48 1.68 -7.67
N ASP A 155 -5.89 1.53 -6.44
CA ASP A 155 -5.24 2.10 -5.28
C ASP A 155 -4.98 1.03 -4.22
N GLY A 156 -4.33 1.38 -3.12
CA GLY A 156 -4.09 0.40 -2.09
C GLY A 156 -3.10 0.83 -1.03
N PHE A 157 -2.67 -0.18 -0.28
CA PHE A 157 -1.75 -0.01 0.83
C PHE A 157 -0.60 -1.01 0.74
N VAL A 158 0.60 -0.54 1.02
CA VAL A 158 1.73 -1.37 1.46
C VAL A 158 1.86 -1.17 2.97
N ARG A 159 1.79 -2.26 3.71
CA ARG A 159 1.84 -2.27 5.16
C ARG A 159 3.12 -2.93 5.64
N PHE A 160 3.67 -2.37 6.69
CA PHE A 160 4.84 -2.84 7.39
C PHE A 160 4.42 -3.13 8.83
N ALA A 161 4.08 -4.39 9.12
CA ALA A 161 3.69 -4.83 10.46
C ALA A 161 4.93 -5.00 11.32
N SER A 162 5.01 -4.27 12.42
CA SER A 162 6.20 -4.30 13.28
C SER A 162 6.40 -5.68 13.93
N ARG A 163 7.65 -6.15 13.88
CA ARG A 163 8.15 -7.30 14.62
C ARG A 163 9.14 -6.90 15.72
N THR A 164 9.24 -5.60 15.98
CA THR A 164 10.13 -5.02 16.98
C THR A 164 9.31 -4.36 18.08
N ASP A 165 9.54 -4.75 19.31
CA ASP A 165 8.83 -4.20 20.48
C ASP A 165 8.98 -2.68 20.54
N GLY A 166 7.87 -2.00 20.85
CA GLY A 166 7.82 -0.55 20.96
C GLY A 166 7.78 0.20 19.62
N GLN A 167 7.93 -0.48 18.49
CA GLN A 167 7.77 0.14 17.18
C GLN A 167 6.36 -0.05 16.64
N PRO A 168 5.68 1.00 16.18
CA PRO A 168 4.35 0.86 15.59
C PRO A 168 4.39 0.31 14.17
N ASP A 169 3.26 -0.22 13.73
CA ASP A 169 3.03 -0.55 12.33
C ASP A 169 3.09 0.72 11.47
N LEU A 170 3.60 0.58 10.23
CA LEU A 170 3.65 1.63 9.24
C LEU A 170 2.80 1.25 8.04
N SER A 171 2.35 2.27 7.28
CA SER A 171 1.68 2.05 5.99
C SER A 171 1.97 3.18 5.03
N VAL A 172 2.11 2.83 3.77
CA VAL A 172 2.19 3.75 2.63
C VAL A 172 1.05 3.41 1.69
N HIS A 173 0.30 4.40 1.26
CA HIS A 173 -0.73 4.19 0.25
C HIS A 173 -0.23 4.59 -1.14
N PHE A 174 -0.79 3.94 -2.14
CA PHE A 174 -0.55 4.24 -3.55
C PHE A 174 -1.86 4.49 -4.28
N LEU A 175 -1.77 5.18 -5.40
CA LEU A 175 -2.89 5.54 -6.26
C LEU A 175 -2.42 5.54 -7.70
N GLY A 176 -3.05 4.73 -8.55
CA GLY A 176 -2.91 4.73 -10.00
C GLY A 176 -4.29 4.82 -10.67
N PHE A 177 -4.33 5.22 -11.93
CA PHE A 177 -5.51 5.17 -12.78
C PHE A 177 -5.25 4.21 -13.94
N TYR A 178 -6.12 3.18 -14.05
CA TYR A 178 -6.04 2.11 -15.04
C TYR A 178 -7.02 2.36 -16.18
#